data_2d23bdec2469e2216518832460c5982a
#
_entry.id   2d23bdec2469e2216518832460c5982a
#
_cell.length_a   1.000
_cell.length_b   1.000
_cell.length_c   1.000
_cell.angle_alpha   90.00
_cell.angle_beta   90.00
_cell.angle_gamma   90.00
#
_symmetry.space_group_name_H-M   'P 1'
#
loop_
_entity.id
_entity.type
_entity.pdbx_description
1 polymer ?
#
loop_
_entity_poly.entity_id
_entity_poly.type
_entity_poly.pdbx_seq_one_letter_code
_entity_poly.pdbx_strand_id
1 'polypeptide(L)'
;NSRWYTGSGIYRPVRLLVGNKVYLPQDTVRITTREADEGFALLDVTAQVQSASTVTERVTLQQTICREGTAVLTDRQNLLLQPGESRTVFFRYCVDSPALWSPENPNLYTSTMQVLEGEEELDREETGFGIRTLSIDAAHGVRINGQTVKLRGACIHHDNGILGAATLPDAEERRIRQLKEAGFN
;
A
#
# COMPACT_ATOMS: atom_id res chain seq x y z
N ASN A 1 -27.66 22.74 9.31
CA ASN A 1 -27.25 21.77 8.29
C ASN A 1 -27.26 20.38 8.93
N SER A 2 -28.24 19.55 8.62
CA SER A 2 -28.49 18.28 9.31
C SER A 2 -27.70 17.08 8.74
N ARG A 3 -26.93 17.26 7.67
CA ARG A 3 -26.26 16.15 6.98
C ARG A 3 -24.73 16.25 6.94
N TRP A 4 -24.19 17.43 7.21
CA TRP A 4 -22.77 17.68 7.06
C TRP A 4 -22.27 18.50 8.23
N TYR A 5 -21.19 18.05 8.85
CA TYR A 5 -20.47 18.89 9.79
C TYR A 5 -19.51 19.78 9.01
N THR A 6 -19.67 21.09 9.16
CA THR A 6 -18.75 22.06 8.61
C THR A 6 -17.64 22.29 9.62
N GLY A 7 -16.49 21.71 9.39
CA GLY A 7 -15.29 21.99 10.18
C GLY A 7 -14.60 23.26 9.68
N SER A 8 -13.99 24.03 10.57
CA SER A 8 -13.05 25.09 10.25
C SER A 8 -11.70 24.79 10.89
N GLY A 9 -10.62 25.14 10.19
CA GLY A 9 -9.25 24.84 10.62
C GLY A 9 -8.80 23.41 10.31
N ILE A 10 -7.68 23.03 10.90
CA ILE A 10 -7.04 21.71 10.71
C ILE A 10 -7.63 20.74 11.75
N TYR A 11 -8.36 19.74 11.30
CA TYR A 11 -8.98 18.73 12.16
C TYR A 11 -8.46 17.30 11.89
N ARG A 12 -7.50 17.14 10.98
CA ARG A 12 -6.80 15.89 10.69
C ARG A 12 -5.34 16.00 11.12
N PRO A 13 -4.67 14.88 11.39
CA PRO A 13 -3.25 14.88 11.73
C PRO A 13 -2.39 15.59 10.67
N VAL A 14 -1.51 16.46 11.14
CA VAL A 14 -0.44 17.06 10.33
C VAL A 14 0.87 16.43 10.79
N ARG A 15 1.67 15.96 9.86
CA ARG A 15 2.95 15.31 10.13
C ARG A 15 4.07 16.07 9.46
N LEU A 16 5.18 16.23 10.17
CA LEU A 16 6.46 16.64 9.60
C LEU A 16 7.27 15.37 9.36
N LEU A 17 7.65 15.13 8.11
CA LEU A 17 8.57 14.05 7.74
C LEU A 17 9.98 14.63 7.69
N VAL A 18 10.92 13.97 8.38
CA VAL A 18 12.34 14.29 8.37
C VAL A 18 13.06 13.04 7.89
N GLY A 19 13.78 13.14 6.79
CA GLY A 19 14.49 12.03 6.17
C GLY A 19 15.98 12.32 5.97
N ASN A 20 16.68 11.34 5.43
CA ASN A 20 18.09 11.42 5.05
C ASN A 20 18.28 12.09 3.68
N LYS A 21 19.55 12.23 3.26
CA LYS A 21 19.95 12.78 1.94
C LYS A 21 19.43 11.98 0.75
N VAL A 22 19.21 10.67 0.92
CA VAL A 22 18.53 9.81 -0.05
C VAL A 22 17.33 9.17 0.64
N TYR A 23 16.16 9.25 0.02
CA TYR A 23 14.89 8.83 0.62
C TYR A 23 13.88 8.35 -0.43
N LEU A 24 12.85 7.69 0.06
CA LEU A 24 11.64 7.31 -0.68
C LEU A 24 10.58 8.40 -0.49
N PRO A 25 10.18 9.16 -1.52
CA PRO A 25 9.07 10.08 -1.40
C PRO A 25 7.80 9.33 -1.00
N GLN A 26 7.02 9.90 -0.10
CA GLN A 26 5.80 9.29 0.43
C GLN A 26 4.85 8.83 -0.69
N ASP A 27 4.22 7.66 -0.49
CA ASP A 27 3.22 7.07 -1.39
C ASP A 27 3.75 6.76 -2.81
N THR A 28 5.06 6.58 -2.97
CA THR A 28 5.65 6.24 -4.28
C THR A 28 5.91 4.76 -4.48
N VAL A 29 5.92 3.96 -3.41
CA VAL A 29 6.02 2.51 -3.51
C VAL A 29 4.67 1.94 -3.92
N ARG A 30 4.60 1.29 -5.09
CA ARG A 30 3.39 0.71 -5.64
C ARG A 30 3.60 -0.74 -6.01
N ILE A 31 2.70 -1.60 -5.54
CA ILE A 31 2.69 -3.03 -5.85
C ILE A 31 1.45 -3.31 -6.70
N THR A 32 1.65 -3.94 -7.85
CA THR A 32 0.57 -4.29 -8.78
C THR A 32 0.63 -5.78 -9.09
N THR A 33 -0.47 -6.50 -8.86
CA THR A 33 -0.63 -7.86 -9.34
C THR A 33 -0.96 -7.82 -10.83
N ARG A 34 -0.07 -8.33 -11.66
CA ARG A 34 -0.25 -8.43 -13.12
C ARG A 34 -1.10 -9.64 -13.49
N GLU A 35 -0.78 -10.75 -12.86
CA GLU A 35 -1.42 -12.02 -13.05
C GLU A 35 -1.35 -12.80 -11.74
N ALA A 36 -2.37 -13.57 -11.40
CA ALA A 36 -2.35 -14.46 -10.25
C ALA A 36 -3.38 -15.56 -10.40
N ASP A 37 -2.99 -16.76 -10.00
CA ASP A 37 -3.84 -17.92 -9.77
C ASP A 37 -3.36 -18.67 -8.51
N GLU A 38 -3.82 -19.89 -8.29
CA GLU A 38 -3.43 -20.70 -7.13
C GLU A 38 -1.96 -21.19 -7.21
N GLY A 39 -1.37 -21.27 -8.42
CA GLY A 39 -0.02 -21.74 -8.66
C GLY A 39 1.04 -20.65 -8.52
N PHE A 40 0.76 -19.45 -9.02
CA PHE A 40 1.72 -18.34 -8.98
C PHE A 40 1.04 -16.96 -9.01
N ALA A 41 1.82 -15.94 -8.64
CA ALA A 41 1.46 -14.54 -8.89
C ALA A 41 2.65 -13.78 -9.47
N LEU A 42 2.38 -12.96 -10.49
CA LEU A 42 3.34 -12.02 -11.07
C LEU A 42 3.08 -10.62 -10.53
N LEU A 43 4.06 -10.09 -9.79
CA LEU A 43 3.99 -8.79 -9.15
C LEU A 43 4.94 -7.79 -9.80
N ASP A 44 4.45 -6.59 -10.11
CA ASP A 44 5.26 -5.43 -10.45
C ASP A 44 5.34 -4.52 -9.22
N VAL A 45 6.57 -4.14 -8.84
CA VAL A 45 6.82 -3.17 -7.78
C VAL A 45 7.56 -1.98 -8.38
N THR A 46 7.04 -0.78 -8.16
CA THR A 46 7.70 0.47 -8.54
C THR A 46 7.92 1.32 -7.30
N ALA A 47 9.05 2.04 -7.27
CA ALA A 47 9.36 3.01 -6.24
C ALA A 47 10.08 4.21 -6.85
N GLN A 48 9.88 5.40 -6.29
CA GLN A 48 10.76 6.54 -6.55
C GLN A 48 11.81 6.62 -5.46
N VAL A 49 13.05 6.93 -5.85
CA VAL A 49 14.15 7.24 -4.95
C VAL A 49 14.63 8.64 -5.26
N GLN A 50 14.70 9.50 -4.25
CA GLN A 50 15.09 10.90 -4.39
C GLN A 50 16.43 11.14 -3.68
N SER A 51 17.38 11.78 -4.40
CA SER A 51 18.58 12.34 -3.79
C SER A 51 18.40 13.83 -3.54
N ALA A 52 18.57 14.25 -2.29
CA ALA A 52 18.71 15.66 -1.89
C ALA A 52 20.19 16.04 -1.66
N SER A 53 21.11 15.12 -1.95
CA SER A 53 22.56 15.34 -1.80
C SER A 53 23.10 16.32 -2.87
N THR A 54 24.19 16.97 -2.54
CA THR A 54 24.97 17.83 -3.47
C THR A 54 26.09 17.06 -4.17
N VAL A 55 26.26 15.78 -3.83
CA VAL A 55 27.24 14.88 -4.44
C VAL A 55 26.56 13.63 -4.97
N THR A 56 27.26 12.88 -5.82
CA THR A 56 26.75 11.58 -6.32
C THR A 56 26.72 10.57 -5.19
N GLU A 57 25.58 9.92 -5.01
CA GLU A 57 25.34 8.92 -3.97
C GLU A 57 25.27 7.51 -4.56
N ARG A 58 25.89 6.56 -3.84
CA ARG A 58 25.78 5.14 -4.15
C ARG A 58 24.96 4.47 -3.05
N VAL A 59 23.78 3.98 -3.39
CA VAL A 59 22.87 3.31 -2.47
C VAL A 59 22.43 1.97 -3.01
N THR A 60 21.97 1.10 -2.12
CA THR A 60 21.32 -0.16 -2.46
C THR A 60 19.86 -0.03 -2.10
N LEU A 61 18.97 -0.26 -3.04
CA LEU A 61 17.55 -0.41 -2.79
C LEU A 61 17.27 -1.88 -2.52
N GLN A 62 16.73 -2.20 -1.35
CA GLN A 62 16.33 -3.56 -0.97
C GLN A 62 14.82 -3.65 -0.87
N GLN A 63 14.25 -4.59 -1.59
CA GLN A 63 12.85 -4.96 -1.53
C GLN A 63 12.70 -6.29 -0.80
N THR A 64 11.84 -6.33 0.22
CA THR A 64 11.46 -7.57 0.90
C THR A 64 9.95 -7.69 0.92
N ILE A 65 9.44 -8.84 0.51
CA ILE A 65 8.01 -9.19 0.62
C ILE A 65 7.88 -10.27 1.70
N CYS A 66 7.04 -10.00 2.69
CA CYS A 66 6.77 -10.91 3.79
C CYS A 66 5.29 -11.33 3.80
N ARG A 67 5.05 -12.54 4.30
CA ARG A 67 3.73 -13.02 4.70
C ARG A 67 3.82 -13.53 6.14
N GLU A 68 2.92 -13.05 7.00
CA GLU A 68 2.87 -13.46 8.41
C GLU A 68 4.24 -13.37 9.12
N GLY A 69 5.00 -12.31 8.79
CA GLY A 69 6.33 -12.07 9.34
C GLY A 69 7.47 -12.89 8.72
N THR A 70 7.17 -13.82 7.79
CA THR A 70 8.19 -14.62 7.10
C THR A 70 8.48 -14.01 5.73
N ALA A 71 9.76 -13.81 5.41
CA ALA A 71 10.19 -13.33 4.11
C ALA A 71 9.90 -14.38 3.03
N VAL A 72 9.11 -13.99 2.04
CA VAL A 72 8.80 -14.80 0.84
C VAL A 72 9.83 -14.51 -0.25
N LEU A 73 10.31 -13.27 -0.29
CA LEU A 73 11.20 -12.76 -1.31
C LEU A 73 12.05 -11.64 -0.73
N THR A 74 13.33 -11.60 -1.11
CA THR A 74 14.21 -10.43 -0.91
C THR A 74 15.04 -10.22 -2.16
N ASP A 75 15.11 -8.97 -2.62
CA ASP A 75 15.91 -8.60 -3.79
C ASP A 75 16.58 -7.24 -3.56
N ARG A 76 17.68 -6.99 -4.29
CA ARG A 76 18.50 -5.80 -4.15
C ARG A 76 18.90 -5.22 -5.50
N GLN A 77 18.85 -3.89 -5.59
CA GLN A 77 19.32 -3.16 -6.75
C GLN A 77 20.25 -2.04 -6.33
N ASN A 78 21.46 -2.01 -6.90
CA ASN A 78 22.42 -0.92 -6.66
C ASN A 78 22.08 0.27 -7.55
N LEU A 79 22.07 1.46 -6.96
CA LEU A 79 21.79 2.72 -7.62
C LEU A 79 22.96 3.68 -7.46
N LEU A 80 23.23 4.43 -8.52
CA LEU A 80 24.10 5.60 -8.51
C LEU A 80 23.23 6.81 -8.85
N LEU A 81 23.00 7.68 -7.87
CA LEU A 81 22.13 8.85 -8.01
C LEU A 81 22.97 10.13 -8.12
N GLN A 82 22.67 10.94 -9.12
CA GLN A 82 23.28 12.26 -9.27
C GLN A 82 22.70 13.25 -8.23
N PRO A 83 23.39 14.37 -7.97
CA PRO A 83 22.83 15.43 -7.14
C PRO A 83 21.43 15.86 -7.58
N GLY A 84 20.47 15.83 -6.65
CA GLY A 84 19.07 16.22 -6.92
C GLY A 84 18.27 15.26 -7.78
N GLU A 85 18.82 14.10 -8.16
CA GLU A 85 18.14 13.15 -9.04
C GLU A 85 16.95 12.48 -8.36
N SER A 86 15.85 12.37 -9.10
CA SER A 86 14.72 11.49 -8.79
C SER A 86 14.69 10.34 -9.80
N ARG A 87 14.72 9.11 -9.31
CA ARG A 87 14.73 7.90 -10.15
C ARG A 87 13.59 6.97 -9.81
N THR A 88 12.85 6.54 -10.82
CA THR A 88 11.90 5.43 -10.68
C THR A 88 12.61 4.12 -10.89
N VAL A 89 12.42 3.20 -9.95
CA VAL A 89 12.97 1.84 -9.98
C VAL A 89 11.83 0.86 -10.17
N PHE A 90 12.11 -0.23 -10.86
CA PHE A 90 11.15 -1.26 -11.19
C PHE A 90 11.69 -2.63 -10.82
N PHE A 91 10.84 -3.43 -10.17
CA PHE A 91 11.08 -4.84 -9.89
C PHE A 91 9.91 -5.67 -10.40
N ARG A 92 10.22 -6.91 -10.79
CA ARG A 92 9.20 -7.90 -11.15
C ARG A 92 9.50 -9.21 -10.47
N TYR A 93 8.47 -9.77 -9.81
CA TYR A 93 8.61 -10.95 -9.00
C TYR A 93 7.55 -11.99 -9.34
N CYS A 94 7.95 -13.26 -9.26
CA CYS A 94 7.03 -14.39 -9.22
C CYS A 94 6.94 -14.90 -7.79
N VAL A 95 5.73 -15.02 -7.27
CA VAL A 95 5.44 -15.61 -5.96
C VAL A 95 4.75 -16.94 -6.21
N ASP A 96 5.37 -18.04 -5.78
CA ASP A 96 4.80 -19.38 -5.94
C ASP A 96 3.72 -19.65 -4.89
N SER A 97 2.65 -20.31 -5.32
CA SER A 97 1.50 -20.71 -4.47
C SER A 97 1.02 -19.57 -3.56
N PRO A 98 0.64 -18.41 -4.13
CA PRO A 98 0.29 -17.23 -3.34
C PRO A 98 -1.00 -17.45 -2.54
N ALA A 99 -1.07 -16.88 -1.33
CA ALA A 99 -2.33 -16.73 -0.63
C ALA A 99 -3.10 -15.55 -1.23
N LEU A 100 -4.06 -15.85 -2.08
CA LEU A 100 -4.85 -14.81 -2.74
C LEU A 100 -5.74 -14.08 -1.73
N TRP A 101 -5.89 -12.77 -1.97
CA TRP A 101 -6.83 -11.95 -1.22
C TRP A 101 -8.24 -12.07 -1.82
N SER A 102 -9.23 -12.28 -0.96
CA SER A 102 -10.65 -12.15 -1.31
C SER A 102 -11.41 -11.48 -0.16
N PRO A 103 -12.66 -11.02 -0.35
CA PRO A 103 -13.48 -10.48 0.74
C PRO A 103 -13.67 -11.47 1.90
N GLU A 104 -13.71 -12.75 1.61
CA GLU A 104 -13.88 -13.84 2.59
C GLU A 104 -12.55 -14.20 3.28
N ASN A 105 -11.45 -14.12 2.52
CA ASN A 105 -10.09 -14.43 2.98
C ASN A 105 -9.15 -13.27 2.66
N PRO A 106 -9.13 -12.22 3.48
CA PRO A 106 -8.36 -11.01 3.21
C PRO A 106 -6.86 -11.20 3.54
N ASN A 107 -6.21 -12.15 2.85
CA ASN A 107 -4.79 -12.43 3.02
C ASN A 107 -3.95 -11.21 2.62
N LEU A 108 -3.05 -10.78 3.51
CA LEU A 108 -2.18 -9.64 3.28
C LEU A 108 -0.71 -10.07 3.29
N TYR A 109 0.04 -9.38 2.47
CA TYR A 109 1.51 -9.35 2.44
C TYR A 109 1.99 -7.98 2.87
N THR A 110 3.21 -7.92 3.37
CA THR A 110 3.91 -6.66 3.66
C THR A 110 5.09 -6.51 2.70
N SER A 111 5.12 -5.41 1.99
CA SER A 111 6.26 -4.97 1.17
C SER A 111 7.08 -3.99 1.99
N THR A 112 8.35 -4.28 2.19
CA THR A 112 9.31 -3.38 2.82
C THR A 112 10.35 -2.96 1.78
N MET A 113 10.39 -1.67 1.45
CA MET A 113 11.39 -1.06 0.60
C MET A 113 12.37 -0.28 1.46
N GLN A 114 13.66 -0.56 1.36
CA GLN A 114 14.71 0.08 2.14
C GLN A 114 15.74 0.73 1.23
N VAL A 115 16.21 1.91 1.60
CA VAL A 115 17.37 2.57 0.99
C VAL A 115 18.56 2.37 1.93
N LEU A 116 19.61 1.73 1.45
CA LEU A 116 20.80 1.39 2.24
C LEU A 116 22.04 2.07 1.68
N GLU A 117 22.89 2.64 2.56
CA GLU A 117 24.28 3.04 2.26
C GLU A 117 25.23 2.08 2.98
N GLY A 118 25.75 1.09 2.24
CA GLY A 118 26.43 -0.04 2.86
C GLY A 118 25.45 -0.87 3.70
N GLU A 119 25.65 -0.88 5.01
CA GLU A 119 24.73 -1.56 5.97
C GLU A 119 23.81 -0.58 6.71
N GLU A 120 24.01 0.72 6.53
CA GLU A 120 23.19 1.75 7.17
C GLU A 120 21.88 1.93 6.42
N GLU A 121 20.74 1.86 7.14
CA GLU A 121 19.42 2.17 6.60
C GLU A 121 19.23 3.70 6.59
N LEU A 122 19.10 4.28 5.40
CA LEU A 122 18.81 5.70 5.23
C LEU A 122 17.32 5.98 5.28
N ASP A 123 16.52 5.10 4.71
CA ASP A 123 15.07 5.26 4.67
C ASP A 123 14.35 3.92 4.47
N ARG A 124 13.07 3.88 4.85
CA ARG A 124 12.23 2.68 4.79
C ARG A 124 10.77 3.03 4.60
N GLU A 125 10.11 2.31 3.69
CA GLU A 125 8.67 2.34 3.52
C GLU A 125 8.08 0.93 3.65
N GLU A 126 7.02 0.79 4.44
CA GLU A 126 6.25 -0.45 4.56
C GLU A 126 4.86 -0.27 3.99
N THR A 127 4.45 -1.18 3.10
CA THR A 127 3.15 -1.16 2.46
C THR A 127 2.48 -2.52 2.57
N GLY A 128 1.29 -2.56 3.20
CA GLY A 128 0.44 -3.75 3.20
C GLY A 128 -0.30 -3.89 1.86
N PHE A 129 -0.33 -5.10 1.28
CA PHE A 129 -1.05 -5.35 0.03
C PHE A 129 -1.63 -6.76 -0.03
N GLY A 130 -2.68 -6.94 -0.86
CA GLY A 130 -3.26 -8.25 -1.15
C GLY A 130 -2.98 -8.64 -2.60
N ILE A 131 -2.62 -9.91 -2.82
CA ILE A 131 -2.43 -10.47 -4.17
C ILE A 131 -3.80 -10.87 -4.70
N ARG A 132 -4.28 -10.18 -5.73
CA ARG A 132 -5.57 -10.49 -6.38
C ARG A 132 -5.59 -10.00 -7.81
N THR A 133 -6.42 -10.62 -8.62
CA THR A 133 -6.82 -10.09 -9.93
C THR A 133 -8.20 -9.46 -9.83
N LEU A 134 -8.41 -8.39 -10.59
CA LEU A 134 -9.69 -7.69 -10.70
C LEU A 134 -10.08 -7.59 -12.16
N SER A 135 -11.29 -8.01 -12.50
CA SER A 135 -11.87 -7.81 -13.82
C SER A 135 -13.32 -7.35 -13.72
N ILE A 136 -13.74 -6.55 -14.69
CA ILE A 136 -15.09 -6.01 -14.76
C ILE A 136 -15.59 -6.16 -16.20
N ASP A 137 -16.71 -6.81 -16.39
CA ASP A 137 -17.37 -6.93 -17.69
C ASP A 137 -18.90 -6.92 -17.56
N ALA A 138 -19.58 -6.67 -18.67
CA ALA A 138 -21.04 -6.54 -18.68
C ALA A 138 -21.79 -7.86 -18.40
N ALA A 139 -21.18 -9.00 -18.68
CA ALA A 139 -21.81 -10.31 -18.51
C ALA A 139 -21.73 -10.82 -17.07
N HIS A 140 -20.61 -10.57 -16.39
CA HIS A 140 -20.30 -11.14 -15.08
C HIS A 140 -20.19 -10.10 -13.96
N GLY A 141 -20.17 -8.81 -14.30
CA GLY A 141 -19.94 -7.71 -13.34
C GLY A 141 -18.52 -7.70 -12.81
N VAL A 142 -18.37 -7.40 -11.51
CA VAL A 142 -17.07 -7.40 -10.83
C VAL A 142 -16.65 -8.82 -10.48
N ARG A 143 -15.44 -9.19 -10.88
CA ARG A 143 -14.80 -10.46 -10.49
C ARG A 143 -13.49 -10.22 -9.78
N ILE A 144 -13.30 -10.92 -8.68
CA ILE A 144 -12.04 -11.00 -7.94
C ILE A 144 -11.51 -12.43 -8.06
N ASN A 145 -10.28 -12.61 -8.52
CA ASN A 145 -9.68 -13.93 -8.79
C ASN A 145 -10.58 -14.82 -9.67
N GLY A 146 -11.20 -14.21 -10.70
CA GLY A 146 -12.11 -14.91 -11.60
C GLY A 146 -13.51 -15.20 -11.03
N GLN A 147 -13.77 -14.98 -9.74
CA GLN A 147 -15.06 -15.21 -9.09
C GLN A 147 -15.90 -13.93 -9.09
N THR A 148 -17.17 -14.03 -9.49
CA THR A 148 -18.10 -12.90 -9.43
C THR A 148 -18.38 -12.51 -7.99
N VAL A 149 -18.15 -11.25 -7.66
CA VAL A 149 -18.37 -10.67 -6.33
C VAL A 149 -19.48 -9.63 -6.41
N LYS A 150 -20.54 -9.83 -5.63
CA LYS A 150 -21.60 -8.85 -5.49
C LYS A 150 -21.19 -7.82 -4.43
N LEU A 151 -20.80 -6.64 -4.88
CA LEU A 151 -20.45 -5.54 -3.99
C LEU A 151 -21.69 -5.03 -3.24
N ARG A 152 -21.56 -4.93 -1.92
CA ARG A 152 -22.56 -4.37 -1.00
C ARG A 152 -21.89 -3.23 -0.25
N GLY A 153 -22.09 -2.02 -0.75
CA GLY A 153 -21.44 -0.82 -0.25
C GLY A 153 -22.42 0.26 0.19
N ALA A 154 -21.93 1.21 0.93
CA ALA A 154 -22.62 2.44 1.30
C ALA A 154 -21.65 3.61 1.33
N CYS A 155 -22.20 4.83 1.25
CA CYS A 155 -21.39 6.03 1.46
C CYS A 155 -21.20 6.26 2.96
N ILE A 156 -19.97 6.57 3.36
CA ILE A 156 -19.63 7.00 4.71
C ILE A 156 -19.16 8.46 4.63
N HIS A 157 -19.79 9.31 5.42
CA HIS A 157 -19.42 10.71 5.55
C HIS A 157 -18.74 10.96 6.90
N HIS A 158 -18.07 12.10 7.05
CA HIS A 158 -17.48 12.57 8.30
C HIS A 158 -18.57 13.00 9.27
N ASP A 159 -19.26 12.03 9.84
CA ASP A 159 -20.51 12.13 10.54
C ASP A 159 -20.48 11.12 11.70
N ASN A 160 -19.75 11.47 12.74
CA ASN A 160 -19.44 10.59 13.86
C ASN A 160 -20.28 10.95 15.12
N GLY A 161 -21.54 11.34 14.93
CA GLY A 161 -22.44 11.67 16.01
C GLY A 161 -21.89 12.79 16.92
N ILE A 162 -21.67 12.49 18.19
CA ILE A 162 -21.14 13.47 19.14
C ILE A 162 -19.71 13.94 18.84
N LEU A 163 -18.96 13.20 18.02
CA LEU A 163 -17.61 13.58 17.60
C LEU A 163 -17.62 14.55 16.40
N GLY A 164 -18.79 14.78 15.79
CA GLY A 164 -18.91 15.66 14.62
C GLY A 164 -18.12 15.16 13.44
N ALA A 165 -17.29 16.02 12.85
CA ALA A 165 -16.43 15.72 11.72
C ALA A 165 -15.11 15.02 12.10
N ALA A 166 -14.83 14.82 13.39
CA ALA A 166 -13.59 14.16 13.82
C ALA A 166 -13.59 12.68 13.42
N THR A 167 -12.56 12.28 12.71
CA THR A 167 -12.33 10.91 12.28
C THR A 167 -11.23 10.28 13.15
N LEU A 168 -11.66 9.60 14.21
CA LEU A 168 -10.76 8.86 15.10
C LEU A 168 -10.60 7.43 14.56
N PRO A 169 -9.37 6.90 14.43
CA PRO A 169 -9.13 5.57 13.88
C PRO A 169 -9.99 4.47 14.49
N ASP A 170 -10.09 4.42 15.82
CA ASP A 170 -10.86 3.40 16.54
C ASP A 170 -12.37 3.48 16.26
N ALA A 171 -12.90 4.72 16.07
CA ALA A 171 -14.32 4.92 15.74
C ALA A 171 -14.62 4.46 14.32
N GLU A 172 -13.73 4.71 13.36
CA GLU A 172 -13.86 4.25 11.99
C GLU A 172 -13.70 2.73 11.89
N GLU A 173 -12.72 2.15 12.57
CA GLU A 173 -12.55 0.69 12.60
C GLU A 173 -13.80 0.00 13.15
N ARG A 174 -14.36 0.50 14.28
CA ARG A 174 -15.60 -0.02 14.85
C ARG A 174 -16.76 0.06 13.86
N ARG A 175 -16.90 1.17 13.15
CA ARG A 175 -17.93 1.37 12.13
C ARG A 175 -17.80 0.36 11.00
N ILE A 176 -16.60 0.19 10.45
CA ILE A 176 -16.34 -0.78 9.38
C ILE A 176 -16.61 -2.21 9.84
N ARG A 177 -16.23 -2.56 11.07
CA ARG A 177 -16.51 -3.87 11.66
C ARG A 177 -18.02 -4.14 11.72
N GLN A 178 -18.81 -3.20 12.23
CA GLN A 178 -20.26 -3.30 12.29
C GLN A 178 -20.91 -3.44 10.89
N LEU A 179 -20.41 -2.67 9.90
CA LEU A 179 -20.87 -2.79 8.52
C LEU A 179 -20.56 -4.17 7.96
N LYS A 180 -19.37 -4.71 8.20
CA LYS A 180 -18.99 -6.04 7.76
C LYS A 180 -19.85 -7.12 8.41
N GLU A 181 -20.15 -7.03 9.70
CA GLU A 181 -21.07 -7.91 10.43
C GLU A 181 -22.51 -7.83 9.86
N ALA A 182 -22.93 -6.67 9.37
CA ALA A 182 -24.20 -6.47 8.70
C ALA A 182 -24.23 -6.95 7.23
N GLY A 183 -23.13 -7.53 6.72
CA GLY A 183 -23.04 -8.13 5.39
C GLY A 183 -22.56 -7.18 4.28
N PHE A 184 -21.97 -6.03 4.63
CA PHE A 184 -21.22 -5.22 3.68
C PHE A 184 -19.83 -5.85 3.40
N ASN A 185 -19.30 -5.60 2.19
CA ASN A 185 -18.01 -6.19 1.78
C ASN A 185 -17.14 -5.19 0.99
#